data_c9d46b48015010fba7546a8952f810ad
#
_entry.id   c9d46b48015010fba7546a8952f810ad
#
_cell.length_a   1.000
_cell.length_b   1.000
_cell.length_c   1.000
_cell.angle_alpha   90.00
_cell.angle_beta   90.00
_cell.angle_gamma   90.00
#
_symmetry.space_group_name_H-M   'P 1'
#
loop_
_entity.id
_entity.type
_entity.pdbx_description
1 polymer ?
#
loop_
_entity_poly.entity_id
_entity_poly.type
_entity_poly.pdbx_seq_one_letter_code
_entity_poly.pdbx_strand_id
1 'polypeptide(L)'
;MKISKIAQPYIFKRINKKLNNRTVLAAMTNKQSHDNGIISNDEINWLHERAKGGFGIITTAATNVSIEGKAWEGEFGVYDDIHIKQLVKLTSAIHSTKSFIIAQLFHGGIRSPQKITGHIPLSSSVLECAESSTGKSKKATEKDIKKIINDFTNSAFRCYEAGFDGIELHGAHGYLISQFLGEKTNLRNDKWGGKLKNRARLLLNIIDSIKKNVPEDFIVGVRISPEIESIGIKLKDTIKLVGILRALPIDFIHLSCWDVFLKSKFLTDEKRTLTQIITESYTNLPTIISTGNVWSSKDAENLLKQGADLIGVGRVAIGHPYWATKISDLNYNPQRPPFTVSQLKNAKLNETFISYMKNWKNFVVEK
;
A
#
# COMPACT_ATOMS: atom_id res chain seq x y z
N MET A 1 -1.72 33.07 -12.04
CA MET A 1 -1.82 32.22 -10.82
C MET A 1 -0.68 31.22 -10.80
N LYS A 2 0.06 31.10 -9.70
CA LYS A 2 1.09 30.09 -9.56
C LYS A 2 0.39 28.74 -9.32
N ILE A 3 0.43 27.83 -10.30
CA ILE A 3 -0.15 26.48 -10.16
C ILE A 3 0.64 25.74 -9.08
N SER A 4 -0.07 25.19 -8.09
CA SER A 4 0.56 24.36 -7.03
C SER A 4 1.38 23.24 -7.66
N LYS A 5 2.57 22.97 -7.13
CA LYS A 5 3.45 21.87 -7.60
C LYS A 5 2.75 20.51 -7.56
N ILE A 6 1.77 20.34 -6.68
CA ILE A 6 0.98 19.11 -6.54
C ILE A 6 0.14 18.82 -7.80
N ALA A 7 -0.42 19.88 -8.41
CA ALA A 7 -1.23 19.79 -9.63
C ALA A 7 -0.40 19.68 -10.91
N GLN A 8 0.93 19.79 -10.82
CA GLN A 8 1.81 19.65 -11.98
C GLN A 8 2.04 18.18 -12.34
N PRO A 9 2.19 17.87 -13.64
CA PRO A 9 2.56 16.54 -14.09
C PRO A 9 3.83 16.04 -13.44
N TYR A 10 3.94 14.72 -13.32
CA TYR A 10 5.13 14.03 -12.83
C TYR A 10 5.55 12.91 -13.79
N ILE A 11 6.84 12.74 -14.01
CA ILE A 11 7.39 11.67 -14.85
C ILE A 11 8.19 10.73 -13.94
N PHE A 12 7.91 9.44 -14.00
CA PHE A 12 8.67 8.44 -13.26
C PHE A 12 10.14 8.44 -13.68
N LYS A 13 11.05 8.36 -12.70
CA LYS A 13 12.50 8.54 -12.92
C LYS A 13 13.14 7.43 -13.77
N ARG A 14 12.67 6.18 -13.66
CA ARG A 14 13.23 5.04 -14.40
C ARG A 14 12.53 4.79 -15.73
N ILE A 15 11.21 4.92 -15.75
CA ILE A 15 10.37 4.70 -16.93
C ILE A 15 9.72 6.02 -17.32
N ASN A 16 9.66 6.34 -18.58
CA ASN A 16 9.14 7.64 -19.06
C ASN A 16 7.60 7.72 -19.06
N LYS A 17 6.96 7.19 -17.99
CA LYS A 17 5.50 7.28 -17.80
C LYS A 17 5.14 8.57 -17.07
N LYS A 18 4.20 9.32 -17.62
CA LYS A 18 3.81 10.66 -17.15
C LYS A 18 2.45 10.63 -16.47
N LEU A 19 2.42 11.03 -15.20
CA LEU A 19 1.20 11.30 -14.43
C LEU A 19 0.69 12.72 -14.69
N ASN A 20 -0.62 12.91 -14.64
CA ASN A 20 -1.23 14.23 -14.81
C ASN A 20 -0.99 15.18 -13.62
N ASN A 21 -0.74 14.63 -12.44
CA ASN A 21 -0.45 15.35 -11.20
C ASN A 21 0.29 14.45 -10.20
N ARG A 22 0.56 14.97 -8.99
CA ARG A 22 1.36 14.29 -7.96
C ARG A 22 0.52 13.65 -6.86
N THR A 23 -0.74 13.34 -7.09
CA THR A 23 -1.63 12.77 -6.08
C THR A 23 -1.81 11.26 -6.25
N VAL A 24 -1.78 10.53 -5.14
CA VAL A 24 -1.95 9.09 -5.09
C VAL A 24 -3.04 8.74 -4.09
N LEU A 25 -4.08 8.02 -4.54
CA LEU A 25 -4.97 7.32 -3.63
C LEU A 25 -4.19 6.13 -3.06
N ALA A 26 -3.85 6.18 -1.78
CA ALA A 26 -3.17 5.07 -1.12
C ALA A 26 -4.12 3.91 -0.85
N ALA A 27 -3.60 2.69 -0.89
CA ALA A 27 -4.37 1.48 -0.59
C ALA A 27 -5.05 1.56 0.78
N MET A 28 -6.34 1.22 0.82
CA MET A 28 -7.17 1.20 2.03
C MET A 28 -8.10 -0.01 2.03
N THR A 29 -8.19 -0.70 3.16
CA THR A 29 -9.18 -1.75 3.38
C THR A 29 -10.58 -1.16 3.35
N ASN A 30 -11.48 -1.77 2.59
CA ASN A 30 -12.87 -1.33 2.44
C ASN A 30 -13.91 -2.45 2.60
N LYS A 31 -13.49 -3.71 2.49
CA LYS A 31 -14.33 -4.92 2.68
C LYS A 31 -15.52 -5.02 1.72
N GLN A 32 -15.45 -4.41 0.56
CA GLN A 32 -16.60 -4.31 -0.35
C GLN A 32 -16.70 -5.47 -1.35
N SER A 33 -15.67 -6.32 -1.45
CA SER A 33 -15.60 -7.36 -2.47
C SER A 33 -16.19 -8.71 -2.00
N HIS A 34 -16.20 -9.70 -2.89
CA HIS A 34 -16.82 -10.99 -2.66
C HIS A 34 -15.87 -11.97 -1.94
N ASP A 35 -16.41 -12.94 -1.20
CA ASP A 35 -15.60 -13.88 -0.42
C ASP A 35 -14.74 -14.81 -1.27
N ASN A 36 -15.13 -15.05 -2.52
CA ASN A 36 -14.32 -15.79 -3.50
C ASN A 36 -13.16 -14.97 -4.11
N GLY A 37 -12.93 -13.76 -3.63
CA GLY A 37 -11.87 -12.87 -4.09
C GLY A 37 -12.18 -12.07 -5.36
N ILE A 38 -13.36 -12.23 -5.95
CA ILE A 38 -13.76 -11.40 -7.10
C ILE A 38 -14.09 -9.99 -6.61
N ILE A 39 -13.51 -8.98 -7.26
CA ILE A 39 -13.79 -7.58 -6.93
C ILE A 39 -15.25 -7.23 -7.26
N SER A 40 -15.93 -6.54 -6.33
CA SER A 40 -17.32 -6.14 -6.51
C SER A 40 -17.46 -4.89 -7.37
N ASN A 41 -18.66 -4.69 -7.93
CA ASN A 41 -18.98 -3.43 -8.61
C ASN A 41 -18.96 -2.22 -7.66
N ASP A 42 -19.29 -2.40 -6.39
CA ASP A 42 -19.24 -1.34 -5.38
C ASP A 42 -17.81 -0.83 -5.18
N GLU A 43 -16.84 -1.75 -5.06
CA GLU A 43 -15.44 -1.37 -4.93
C GLU A 43 -14.91 -0.73 -6.22
N ILE A 44 -15.29 -1.24 -7.40
CA ILE A 44 -14.97 -0.61 -8.69
C ILE A 44 -15.53 0.82 -8.74
N ASN A 45 -16.78 1.02 -8.39
CA ASN A 45 -17.43 2.33 -8.40
C ASN A 45 -16.76 3.31 -7.41
N TRP A 46 -16.39 2.81 -6.22
CA TRP A 46 -15.71 3.60 -5.22
C TRP A 46 -14.33 4.09 -5.71
N LEU A 47 -13.53 3.21 -6.32
CA LEU A 47 -12.22 3.56 -6.89
C LEU A 47 -12.37 4.51 -8.09
N HIS A 48 -13.33 4.22 -8.99
CA HIS A 48 -13.61 5.05 -10.16
C HIS A 48 -14.04 6.47 -9.77
N GLU A 49 -14.84 6.64 -8.71
CA GLU A 49 -15.22 7.97 -8.24
C GLU A 49 -14.01 8.82 -7.82
N ARG A 50 -12.95 8.21 -7.22
CA ARG A 50 -11.70 8.91 -6.89
C ARG A 50 -10.87 9.21 -8.13
N ALA A 51 -10.89 8.32 -9.12
CA ALA A 51 -10.26 8.59 -10.42
C ALA A 51 -10.92 9.78 -11.13
N LYS A 52 -12.26 9.85 -11.17
CA LYS A 52 -12.99 11.05 -11.62
C LYS A 52 -12.64 12.29 -10.80
N GLY A 53 -12.34 12.12 -9.52
CA GLY A 53 -11.87 13.16 -8.61
C GLY A 53 -10.48 13.67 -8.91
N GLY A 54 -9.82 13.15 -9.97
CA GLY A 54 -8.57 13.66 -10.53
C GLY A 54 -7.29 13.10 -9.91
N PHE A 55 -7.35 12.02 -9.13
CA PHE A 55 -6.13 11.38 -8.63
C PHE A 55 -5.24 10.91 -9.80
N GLY A 56 -3.94 11.19 -9.73
CA GLY A 56 -2.96 10.74 -10.73
C GLY A 56 -2.75 9.23 -10.69
N ILE A 57 -2.73 8.64 -9.49
CA ILE A 57 -2.66 7.19 -9.27
C ILE A 57 -3.81 6.76 -8.37
N ILE A 58 -4.48 5.67 -8.75
CA ILE A 58 -5.42 4.91 -7.93
C ILE A 58 -4.72 3.63 -7.49
N THR A 59 -4.47 3.45 -6.19
CA THR A 59 -4.01 2.17 -5.65
C THR A 59 -5.20 1.40 -5.10
N THR A 60 -5.33 0.13 -5.48
CA THR A 60 -6.41 -0.74 -4.96
C THR A 60 -6.32 -0.93 -3.46
N ALA A 61 -7.35 -1.50 -2.84
CA ALA A 61 -7.19 -2.13 -1.53
C ALA A 61 -6.08 -3.19 -1.59
N ALA A 62 -5.60 -3.64 -0.41
CA ALA A 62 -4.70 -4.78 -0.35
C ALA A 62 -5.35 -5.99 -1.04
N THR A 63 -4.67 -6.56 -2.02
CA THR A 63 -5.14 -7.59 -2.93
C THR A 63 -4.37 -8.87 -2.66
N ASN A 64 -5.03 -9.90 -2.13
CA ASN A 64 -4.34 -11.10 -1.72
C ASN A 64 -3.83 -11.94 -2.90
N VAL A 65 -2.59 -12.42 -2.76
CA VAL A 65 -1.87 -13.21 -3.76
C VAL A 65 -2.06 -14.72 -3.60
N SER A 66 -2.74 -15.14 -2.53
CA SER A 66 -3.09 -16.54 -2.27
C SER A 66 -4.26 -16.62 -1.28
N ILE A 67 -5.02 -17.71 -1.28
CA ILE A 67 -6.09 -17.95 -0.31
C ILE A 67 -5.54 -17.92 1.12
N GLU A 68 -4.37 -18.53 1.35
CA GLU A 68 -3.68 -18.57 2.65
C GLU A 68 -3.30 -17.17 3.16
N GLY A 69 -3.14 -16.20 2.24
CA GLY A 69 -2.77 -14.84 2.54
C GLY A 69 -3.94 -13.89 2.81
N LYS A 70 -5.18 -14.33 2.63
CA LYS A 70 -6.38 -13.51 2.85
C LYS A 70 -6.49 -13.11 4.31
N ALA A 71 -6.76 -11.81 4.60
CA ALA A 71 -6.78 -11.32 5.97
C ALA A 71 -8.16 -10.92 6.49
N TRP A 72 -9.15 -10.69 5.63
CA TRP A 72 -10.53 -10.34 6.03
C TRP A 72 -11.56 -10.76 4.98
N GLU A 73 -12.80 -10.86 5.41
CA GLU A 73 -13.95 -11.01 4.52
C GLU A 73 -14.12 -9.77 3.63
N GLY A 74 -14.58 -9.97 2.40
CA GLY A 74 -14.72 -8.87 1.43
C GLY A 74 -13.39 -8.34 0.87
N GLU A 75 -12.27 -9.05 1.08
CA GLU A 75 -10.99 -8.78 0.42
C GLU A 75 -10.99 -9.43 -0.96
N PHE A 76 -10.69 -8.65 -2.02
CA PHE A 76 -10.50 -9.26 -3.31
C PHE A 76 -9.07 -9.76 -3.53
N GLY A 77 -8.90 -10.68 -4.46
CA GLY A 77 -7.65 -11.34 -4.76
C GLY A 77 -7.26 -11.27 -6.22
N VAL A 78 -6.06 -11.75 -6.50
CA VAL A 78 -5.52 -11.92 -7.85
C VAL A 78 -4.70 -13.21 -7.95
N TYR A 79 -5.03 -14.17 -7.10
CA TYR A 79 -4.36 -15.47 -7.00
C TYR A 79 -4.82 -16.50 -8.02
N ASP A 80 -5.90 -16.22 -8.75
CA ASP A 80 -6.49 -17.12 -9.75
C ASP A 80 -6.93 -16.34 -10.99
N ASP A 81 -6.95 -17.00 -12.16
CA ASP A 81 -7.31 -16.37 -13.45
C ASP A 81 -8.77 -15.95 -13.52
N ILE A 82 -9.65 -16.56 -12.68
CA ILE A 82 -11.07 -16.15 -12.57
C ILE A 82 -11.24 -14.67 -12.19
N HIS A 83 -10.24 -14.07 -11.55
CA HIS A 83 -10.29 -12.67 -11.13
C HIS A 83 -10.06 -11.69 -12.29
N ILE A 84 -9.32 -12.11 -13.35
CA ILE A 84 -8.86 -11.24 -14.44
C ILE A 84 -10.03 -10.51 -15.10
N LYS A 85 -11.11 -11.24 -15.43
CA LYS A 85 -12.27 -10.65 -16.13
C LYS A 85 -12.86 -9.43 -15.42
N GLN A 86 -12.97 -9.47 -14.10
CA GLN A 86 -13.55 -8.37 -13.34
C GLN A 86 -12.53 -7.26 -13.11
N LEU A 87 -11.24 -7.62 -12.99
CA LEU A 87 -10.15 -6.66 -12.90
C LEU A 87 -9.98 -5.84 -14.19
N VAL A 88 -10.22 -6.42 -15.37
CA VAL A 88 -10.26 -5.69 -16.64
C VAL A 88 -11.35 -4.62 -16.65
N LYS A 89 -12.53 -4.86 -16.03
CA LYS A 89 -13.55 -3.82 -15.89
C LYS A 89 -13.06 -2.67 -14.99
N LEU A 90 -12.37 -2.99 -13.91
CA LEU A 90 -11.77 -1.99 -13.02
C LEU A 90 -10.75 -1.12 -13.77
N THR A 91 -9.77 -1.75 -14.44
CA THR A 91 -8.70 -1.02 -15.14
C THR A 91 -9.27 -0.15 -16.25
N SER A 92 -10.22 -0.67 -17.04
CA SER A 92 -10.92 0.10 -18.09
C SER A 92 -11.66 1.32 -17.51
N ALA A 93 -12.37 1.14 -16.38
CA ALA A 93 -13.06 2.24 -15.71
C ALA A 93 -12.09 3.34 -15.25
N ILE A 94 -10.95 2.95 -14.65
CA ILE A 94 -9.95 3.92 -14.18
C ILE A 94 -9.26 4.63 -15.36
N HIS A 95 -8.86 3.91 -16.39
CA HIS A 95 -8.20 4.49 -17.57
C HIS A 95 -9.09 5.48 -18.33
N SER A 96 -10.42 5.32 -18.28
CA SER A 96 -11.35 6.30 -18.87
C SER A 96 -11.20 7.71 -18.30
N THR A 97 -10.62 7.83 -17.11
CA THR A 97 -10.33 9.12 -16.41
C THR A 97 -8.90 9.61 -16.62
N LYS A 98 -8.07 8.87 -17.34
CA LYS A 98 -6.62 9.12 -17.53
C LYS A 98 -5.81 9.02 -16.23
N SER A 99 -6.32 8.36 -15.20
CA SER A 99 -5.58 7.99 -13.98
C SER A 99 -4.83 6.68 -14.21
N PHE A 100 -3.69 6.51 -13.57
CA PHE A 100 -3.01 5.22 -13.49
C PHE A 100 -3.63 4.36 -12.40
N ILE A 101 -3.60 3.04 -12.58
CA ILE A 101 -4.06 2.08 -11.58
C ILE A 101 -2.95 1.11 -11.17
N ILE A 102 -2.74 1.00 -9.86
CA ILE A 102 -1.73 0.15 -9.21
C ILE A 102 -2.45 -0.86 -8.31
N ALA A 103 -2.17 -2.15 -8.47
CA ALA A 103 -2.65 -3.17 -7.54
C ALA A 103 -1.69 -3.31 -6.35
N GLN A 104 -2.19 -3.20 -5.10
CA GLN A 104 -1.35 -3.49 -3.93
C GLN A 104 -1.36 -4.99 -3.63
N LEU A 105 -0.30 -5.70 -4.02
CA LEU A 105 -0.14 -7.13 -3.76
C LEU A 105 0.21 -7.42 -2.29
N PHE A 106 -0.50 -8.37 -1.71
CA PHE A 106 -0.58 -8.55 -0.27
C PHE A 106 -0.64 -10.03 0.15
N HIS A 107 -0.08 -10.33 1.31
CA HIS A 107 -0.24 -11.58 2.05
C HIS A 107 -0.27 -11.25 3.53
N GLY A 108 -1.34 -11.58 4.23
CA GLY A 108 -1.56 -11.21 5.63
C GLY A 108 -0.54 -11.82 6.61
N GLY A 109 0.02 -12.98 6.27
CA GLY A 109 0.96 -13.67 7.13
C GLY A 109 0.31 -14.11 8.44
N ILE A 110 0.90 -13.73 9.58
CA ILE A 110 0.32 -14.00 10.91
C ILE A 110 -1.08 -13.41 11.12
N ARG A 111 -1.46 -12.43 10.29
CA ARG A 111 -2.75 -11.74 10.34
C ARG A 111 -3.77 -12.28 9.33
N SER A 112 -3.55 -13.49 8.80
CA SER A 112 -4.52 -14.20 7.96
C SER A 112 -5.32 -15.16 8.84
N PRO A 113 -6.60 -14.87 9.19
CA PRO A 113 -7.34 -15.66 10.15
C PRO A 113 -7.60 -17.07 9.64
N GLN A 114 -7.28 -18.10 10.44
CA GLN A 114 -7.52 -19.49 10.08
C GLN A 114 -9.01 -19.76 9.80
N LYS A 115 -9.92 -19.09 10.50
CA LYS A 115 -11.37 -19.20 10.28
C LYS A 115 -11.82 -18.73 8.88
N ILE A 116 -11.04 -17.85 8.23
CA ILE A 116 -11.32 -17.34 6.90
C ILE A 116 -10.60 -18.17 5.84
N THR A 117 -9.33 -18.49 6.10
CA THR A 117 -8.45 -19.13 5.09
C THR A 117 -8.52 -20.65 5.12
N GLY A 118 -8.95 -21.26 6.22
CA GLY A 118 -8.84 -22.71 6.48
C GLY A 118 -7.43 -23.17 6.82
N HIS A 119 -6.43 -22.27 6.83
CA HIS A 119 -5.01 -22.60 7.02
C HIS A 119 -4.46 -21.95 8.29
N ILE A 120 -3.52 -22.64 8.97
CA ILE A 120 -2.76 -22.04 10.07
C ILE A 120 -1.96 -20.85 9.51
N PRO A 121 -2.07 -19.64 10.10
CA PRO A 121 -1.36 -18.46 9.66
C PRO A 121 0.14 -18.70 9.54
N LEU A 122 0.71 -18.32 8.38
CA LEU A 122 2.12 -18.47 8.07
C LEU A 122 2.89 -17.22 8.42
N SER A 123 4.09 -17.36 9.00
CA SER A 123 4.99 -16.24 9.26
C SER A 123 6.46 -16.63 9.05
N SER A 124 7.37 -15.67 9.23
CA SER A 124 8.82 -15.89 9.22
C SER A 124 9.25 -16.91 10.28
N SER A 125 8.59 -16.93 11.43
CA SER A 125 8.88 -17.77 12.59
C SER A 125 7.61 -18.27 13.25
N VAL A 126 7.71 -19.18 14.21
CA VAL A 126 6.61 -19.50 15.11
C VAL A 126 6.45 -18.34 16.10
N LEU A 127 5.29 -17.72 16.11
CA LEU A 127 4.96 -16.55 16.92
C LEU A 127 3.59 -16.75 17.55
N GLU A 128 3.33 -16.09 18.67
CA GLU A 128 1.98 -15.99 19.24
C GLU A 128 1.02 -15.36 18.21
N CYS A 129 -0.12 -16.01 18.01
CA CYS A 129 -1.03 -15.67 16.90
C CYS A 129 -2.49 -15.92 17.30
N ALA A 130 -3.21 -14.86 17.62
CA ALA A 130 -4.63 -14.91 17.95
C ALA A 130 -5.50 -15.39 16.77
N GLU A 131 -5.00 -15.28 15.54
CA GLU A 131 -5.70 -15.68 14.31
C GLU A 131 -5.64 -17.19 14.05
N SER A 132 -4.85 -17.93 14.85
CA SER A 132 -4.69 -19.39 14.77
C SER A 132 -5.49 -20.11 15.85
N SER A 133 -6.11 -21.23 15.50
CA SER A 133 -6.78 -22.13 16.47
C SER A 133 -5.80 -22.76 17.49
N THR A 134 -4.51 -22.79 17.16
CA THR A 134 -3.46 -23.30 18.05
C THR A 134 -2.80 -22.22 18.90
N GLY A 135 -3.21 -20.94 18.73
CA GLY A 135 -2.55 -19.78 19.35
C GLY A 135 -1.17 -19.43 18.78
N LYS A 136 -0.70 -20.16 17.75
CA LYS A 136 0.63 -19.99 17.17
C LYS A 136 0.58 -19.99 15.64
N SER A 137 1.49 -19.24 15.02
CA SER A 137 1.71 -19.27 13.58
C SER A 137 2.62 -20.43 13.17
N LYS A 138 2.55 -20.81 11.89
CA LYS A 138 3.50 -21.75 11.25
C LYS A 138 4.73 -20.97 10.77
N LYS A 139 5.94 -21.49 11.06
CA LYS A 139 7.18 -21.00 10.45
C LYS A 139 7.24 -21.41 8.98
N ALA A 140 7.46 -20.46 8.08
CA ALA A 140 7.62 -20.72 6.66
C ALA A 140 8.83 -21.64 6.39
N THR A 141 8.61 -22.75 5.69
CA THR A 141 9.66 -23.63 5.16
C THR A 141 10.24 -23.03 3.87
N GLU A 142 11.33 -23.61 3.35
CA GLU A 142 11.88 -23.24 2.02
C GLU A 142 10.83 -23.44 0.91
N LYS A 143 10.01 -24.48 1.00
CA LYS A 143 8.93 -24.77 0.06
C LYS A 143 7.85 -23.67 0.13
N ASP A 144 7.46 -23.29 1.34
CA ASP A 144 6.47 -22.21 1.54
C ASP A 144 7.01 -20.87 0.99
N ILE A 145 8.28 -20.54 1.24
CA ILE A 145 8.91 -19.30 0.75
C ILE A 145 8.96 -19.26 -0.78
N LYS A 146 9.33 -20.38 -1.44
CA LYS A 146 9.30 -20.50 -2.89
C LYS A 146 7.90 -20.32 -3.45
N LYS A 147 6.90 -20.95 -2.80
CA LYS A 147 5.48 -20.78 -3.16
C LYS A 147 5.06 -19.32 -3.07
N ILE A 148 5.37 -18.63 -1.96
CA ILE A 148 5.05 -17.21 -1.76
C ILE A 148 5.65 -16.34 -2.88
N ILE A 149 6.93 -16.56 -3.23
CA ILE A 149 7.57 -15.82 -4.33
C ILE A 149 6.82 -16.02 -5.65
N ASN A 150 6.43 -17.26 -5.95
CA ASN A 150 5.66 -17.58 -7.16
C ASN A 150 4.26 -16.96 -7.11
N ASP A 151 3.57 -16.99 -5.96
CA ASP A 151 2.25 -16.41 -5.79
C ASP A 151 2.26 -14.89 -6.08
N PHE A 152 3.24 -14.15 -5.55
CA PHE A 152 3.43 -12.74 -5.87
C PHE A 152 3.76 -12.51 -7.34
N THR A 153 4.60 -13.36 -7.93
CA THR A 153 4.99 -13.25 -9.34
C THR A 153 3.82 -13.48 -10.29
N ASN A 154 3.06 -14.55 -10.07
CA ASN A 154 1.89 -14.89 -10.88
C ASN A 154 0.79 -13.83 -10.71
N SER A 155 0.62 -13.31 -9.49
CA SER A 155 -0.32 -12.22 -9.21
C SER A 155 0.07 -10.92 -9.95
N ALA A 156 1.35 -10.58 -9.98
CA ALA A 156 1.83 -9.42 -10.73
C ALA A 156 1.60 -9.60 -12.25
N PHE A 157 1.81 -10.80 -12.78
CA PHE A 157 1.54 -11.12 -14.17
C PHE A 157 0.04 -11.02 -14.50
N ARG A 158 -0.85 -11.56 -13.65
CA ARG A 158 -2.31 -11.39 -13.80
C ARG A 158 -2.74 -9.92 -13.77
N CYS A 159 -2.10 -9.10 -12.91
CA CYS A 159 -2.35 -7.66 -12.93
C CYS A 159 -1.96 -7.03 -14.26
N TYR A 160 -0.82 -7.42 -14.83
CA TYR A 160 -0.42 -6.98 -16.17
C TYR A 160 -1.45 -7.39 -17.23
N GLU A 161 -1.87 -8.65 -17.27
CA GLU A 161 -2.91 -9.15 -18.20
C GLU A 161 -4.26 -8.45 -18.01
N ALA A 162 -4.60 -8.08 -16.77
CA ALA A 162 -5.82 -7.32 -16.48
C ALA A 162 -5.71 -5.82 -16.82
N GLY A 163 -4.56 -5.35 -17.34
CA GLY A 163 -4.37 -3.98 -17.80
C GLY A 163 -4.02 -3.00 -16.69
N PHE A 164 -3.50 -3.43 -15.53
CA PHE A 164 -2.94 -2.52 -14.55
C PHE A 164 -1.67 -1.85 -15.09
N ASP A 165 -1.42 -0.60 -14.69
CA ASP A 165 -0.18 0.11 -15.01
C ASP A 165 1.01 -0.40 -14.20
N GLY A 166 0.75 -1.08 -13.08
CA GLY A 166 1.77 -1.63 -12.21
C GLY A 166 1.23 -2.23 -10.91
N ILE A 167 2.16 -2.58 -10.03
CA ILE A 167 1.88 -3.14 -8.70
C ILE A 167 2.67 -2.42 -7.60
N GLU A 168 2.15 -2.51 -6.39
CA GLU A 168 2.80 -2.12 -5.15
C GLU A 168 2.93 -3.33 -4.24
N LEU A 169 4.15 -3.73 -3.86
CA LEU A 169 4.39 -4.79 -2.89
C LEU A 169 4.13 -4.27 -1.47
N HIS A 170 3.23 -4.91 -0.75
CA HIS A 170 2.87 -4.49 0.61
C HIS A 170 3.90 -4.96 1.64
N GLY A 171 4.98 -4.21 1.80
CA GLY A 171 6.03 -4.45 2.81
C GLY A 171 5.86 -3.64 4.11
N ALA A 172 4.66 -3.12 4.39
CA ALA A 172 4.35 -2.28 5.54
C ALA A 172 3.39 -2.96 6.54
N HIS A 173 3.07 -2.27 7.64
CA HIS A 173 1.96 -2.53 8.57
C HIS A 173 1.99 -3.88 9.31
N GLY A 174 3.12 -4.59 9.31
CA GLY A 174 3.24 -5.87 10.03
C GLY A 174 2.63 -7.08 9.33
N TYR A 175 2.42 -7.02 8.00
CA TYR A 175 2.01 -8.17 7.18
C TYR A 175 3.22 -9.03 6.77
N LEU A 176 3.04 -10.06 5.97
CA LEU A 176 4.07 -11.10 5.77
C LEU A 176 5.46 -10.56 5.45
N ILE A 177 5.60 -9.65 4.47
CA ILE A 177 6.89 -9.07 4.11
C ILE A 177 7.49 -8.31 5.30
N SER A 178 6.68 -7.53 6.02
CA SER A 178 7.13 -6.84 7.25
C SER A 178 7.56 -7.81 8.34
N GLN A 179 6.87 -8.98 8.46
CA GLN A 179 7.22 -10.01 9.45
C GLN A 179 8.59 -10.63 9.16
N PHE A 180 8.97 -10.74 7.88
CA PHE A 180 10.33 -11.14 7.52
C PHE A 180 11.36 -10.04 7.78
N LEU A 181 10.99 -8.76 7.60
CA LEU A 181 11.87 -7.61 7.82
C LEU A 181 12.11 -7.33 9.32
N GLY A 182 11.13 -7.57 10.19
CA GLY A 182 11.15 -7.22 11.60
C GLY A 182 12.09 -8.12 12.44
N GLU A 183 12.89 -7.52 13.30
CA GLU A 183 13.80 -8.27 14.20
C GLU A 183 13.06 -9.09 15.26
N LYS A 184 11.90 -8.60 15.72
CA LYS A 184 11.10 -9.29 16.75
C LYS A 184 10.21 -10.40 16.19
N THR A 185 9.95 -10.39 14.89
CA THR A 185 9.11 -11.40 14.22
C THR A 185 9.93 -12.41 13.42
N ASN A 186 11.10 -12.02 12.92
CA ASN A 186 11.99 -12.92 12.20
C ASN A 186 13.10 -13.44 13.13
N LEU A 187 12.78 -14.52 13.85
CA LEU A 187 13.68 -15.20 14.80
C LEU A 187 14.51 -16.32 14.13
N ARG A 188 14.63 -16.29 12.81
CA ARG A 188 15.34 -17.33 12.02
C ARG A 188 16.85 -17.17 12.15
N ASN A 189 17.56 -18.28 12.14
CA ASN A 189 19.02 -18.38 12.11
C ASN A 189 19.59 -18.89 10.77
N ASP A 190 18.73 -19.04 9.75
CA ASP A 190 19.09 -19.46 8.40
C ASP A 190 19.28 -18.24 7.46
N LYS A 191 19.45 -18.51 6.16
CA LYS A 191 19.64 -17.47 5.13
C LYS A 191 18.49 -16.46 5.00
N TRP A 192 17.34 -16.69 5.67
CA TRP A 192 16.16 -15.81 5.66
C TRP A 192 16.05 -14.93 6.90
N GLY A 193 16.96 -15.05 7.88
CA GLY A 193 16.91 -14.33 9.16
C GLY A 193 18.24 -13.75 9.61
N GLY A 194 18.26 -13.16 10.79
CA GLY A 194 19.44 -12.50 11.37
C GLY A 194 19.73 -11.13 10.77
N LYS A 195 20.82 -10.96 10.01
CA LYS A 195 21.20 -9.67 9.42
C LYS A 195 20.12 -9.13 8.46
N LEU A 196 19.99 -7.80 8.35
CA LEU A 196 18.98 -7.15 7.48
C LEU A 196 18.97 -7.69 6.05
N LYS A 197 20.15 -7.93 5.45
CA LYS A 197 20.26 -8.51 4.09
C LYS A 197 19.51 -9.84 3.97
N ASN A 198 19.52 -10.67 5.00
CA ASN A 198 18.80 -11.93 5.02
C ASN A 198 17.30 -11.73 5.28
N ARG A 199 16.96 -10.85 6.22
CA ARG A 199 15.55 -10.51 6.53
C ARG A 199 14.84 -9.88 5.33
N ALA A 200 15.55 -9.12 4.51
CA ALA A 200 15.05 -8.53 3.27
C ALA A 200 14.98 -9.51 2.09
N ARG A 201 15.61 -10.68 2.17
CA ARG A 201 15.77 -11.63 1.05
C ARG A 201 14.44 -12.04 0.41
N LEU A 202 13.38 -12.22 1.21
CA LEU A 202 12.06 -12.52 0.66
C LEU A 202 11.58 -11.42 -0.28
N LEU A 203 11.59 -10.17 0.17
CA LEU A 203 11.20 -9.01 -0.63
C LEU A 203 12.06 -8.88 -1.89
N LEU A 204 13.38 -9.01 -1.75
CA LEU A 204 14.31 -8.89 -2.87
C LEU A 204 14.09 -9.98 -3.94
N ASN A 205 13.84 -11.21 -3.52
CA ASN A 205 13.54 -12.31 -4.44
C ASN A 205 12.19 -12.15 -5.13
N ILE A 206 11.17 -11.62 -4.42
CA ILE A 206 9.88 -11.28 -5.03
C ILE A 206 10.06 -10.21 -6.12
N ILE A 207 10.80 -9.13 -5.84
CA ILE A 207 11.09 -8.08 -6.83
C ILE A 207 11.80 -8.65 -8.05
N ASP A 208 12.87 -9.40 -7.84
CA ASP A 208 13.67 -10.02 -8.92
C ASP A 208 12.80 -10.95 -9.79
N SER A 209 11.97 -11.80 -9.14
CA SER A 209 11.10 -12.72 -9.85
C SER A 209 10.03 -11.98 -10.66
N ILE A 210 9.39 -10.95 -10.11
CA ILE A 210 8.39 -10.14 -10.83
C ILE A 210 9.03 -9.45 -12.03
N LYS A 211 10.18 -8.76 -11.85
CA LYS A 211 10.84 -8.00 -12.92
C LYS A 211 11.31 -8.87 -14.08
N LYS A 212 11.49 -10.17 -13.87
CA LYS A 212 11.77 -11.15 -14.94
C LYS A 212 10.52 -11.60 -15.72
N ASN A 213 9.34 -11.38 -15.17
CA ASN A 213 8.08 -11.92 -15.69
C ASN A 213 7.08 -10.86 -16.16
N VAL A 214 7.41 -9.57 -16.01
CA VAL A 214 6.57 -8.46 -16.49
C VAL A 214 7.38 -7.56 -17.44
N PRO A 215 6.73 -6.80 -18.34
CA PRO A 215 7.41 -5.85 -19.22
C PRO A 215 8.23 -4.82 -18.43
N GLU A 216 9.29 -4.29 -19.05
CA GLU A 216 10.20 -3.34 -18.39
C GLU A 216 9.49 -2.07 -17.94
N ASP A 217 8.50 -1.61 -18.69
CA ASP A 217 7.71 -0.40 -18.41
C ASP A 217 6.53 -0.65 -17.45
N PHE A 218 6.30 -1.90 -17.00
CA PHE A 218 5.33 -2.19 -15.95
C PHE A 218 5.85 -1.67 -14.61
N ILE A 219 5.07 -0.79 -13.96
CA ILE A 219 5.47 -0.13 -12.73
C ILE A 219 5.55 -1.14 -11.58
N VAL A 220 6.68 -1.17 -10.89
CA VAL A 220 6.87 -2.00 -9.68
C VAL A 220 7.33 -1.11 -8.54
N GLY A 221 6.54 -1.04 -7.49
CA GLY A 221 6.86 -0.30 -6.29
C GLY A 221 6.80 -1.13 -5.01
N VAL A 222 7.33 -0.56 -3.94
CA VAL A 222 7.35 -1.20 -2.62
C VAL A 222 6.84 -0.21 -1.57
N ARG A 223 5.80 -0.60 -0.81
CA ARG A 223 5.35 0.15 0.35
C ARG A 223 6.02 -0.40 1.62
N ILE A 224 6.63 0.49 2.40
CA ILE A 224 7.30 0.15 3.66
C ILE A 224 6.86 1.11 4.77
N SER A 225 6.82 0.63 6.01
CA SER A 225 6.70 1.49 7.18
C SER A 225 8.08 1.87 7.68
N PRO A 226 8.38 3.17 7.90
CA PRO A 226 9.70 3.59 8.39
C PRO A 226 10.08 2.98 9.73
N GLU A 227 9.10 2.83 10.63
CA GLU A 227 9.26 2.27 11.98
C GLU A 227 8.02 1.48 12.37
N ILE A 228 8.20 0.28 12.95
CA ILE A 228 7.14 -0.50 13.62
C ILE A 228 7.76 -1.17 14.85
N GLU A 229 7.56 -0.59 16.01
CA GLU A 229 8.15 -1.04 17.26
C GLU A 229 7.73 -2.46 17.64
N SER A 230 6.45 -2.80 17.48
CA SER A 230 5.89 -4.10 17.87
C SER A 230 6.55 -5.29 17.19
N ILE A 231 7.01 -5.13 15.94
CA ILE A 231 7.69 -6.17 15.16
C ILE A 231 9.20 -5.94 15.00
N GLY A 232 9.73 -4.86 15.57
CA GLY A 232 11.16 -4.56 15.56
C GLY A 232 11.68 -4.00 14.24
N ILE A 233 10.89 -3.25 13.49
CA ILE A 233 11.37 -2.42 12.36
C ILE A 233 11.84 -1.08 12.91
N LYS A 234 13.13 -0.79 12.74
CA LYS A 234 13.80 0.43 13.20
C LYS A 234 14.17 1.32 12.03
N LEU A 235 14.12 2.63 12.20
CA LEU A 235 14.45 3.61 11.14
C LEU A 235 15.83 3.35 10.51
N LYS A 236 16.85 3.03 11.31
CA LYS A 236 18.20 2.72 10.81
C LYS A 236 18.23 1.54 9.83
N ASP A 237 17.39 0.53 10.06
CA ASP A 237 17.29 -0.63 9.17
C ASP A 237 16.47 -0.27 7.93
N THR A 238 15.45 0.56 8.08
CA THR A 238 14.67 1.08 6.95
C THR A 238 15.53 1.94 6.02
N ILE A 239 16.38 2.82 6.56
CA ILE A 239 17.34 3.58 5.74
C ILE A 239 18.25 2.64 4.95
N LYS A 240 18.83 1.61 5.59
CA LYS A 240 19.66 0.61 4.89
C LYS A 240 18.87 -0.16 3.83
N LEU A 241 17.61 -0.52 4.13
CA LEU A 241 16.73 -1.19 3.16
C LEU A 241 16.47 -0.28 1.94
N VAL A 242 16.19 1.00 2.15
CA VAL A 242 16.05 1.99 1.07
C VAL A 242 17.33 2.07 0.24
N GLY A 243 18.51 2.04 0.88
CA GLY A 243 19.80 1.97 0.21
C GLY A 243 19.97 0.72 -0.68
N ILE A 244 19.40 -0.42 -0.30
CA ILE A 244 19.36 -1.63 -1.12
C ILE A 244 18.34 -1.48 -2.26
N LEU A 245 17.13 -1.05 -1.93
CA LEU A 245 16.01 -0.95 -2.88
C LEU A 245 16.29 0.03 -4.02
N ARG A 246 16.98 1.16 -3.76
CA ARG A 246 17.32 2.15 -4.79
C ARG A 246 18.24 1.63 -5.90
N ALA A 247 18.95 0.54 -5.64
CA ALA A 247 19.81 -0.11 -6.62
C ALA A 247 19.07 -1.16 -7.49
N LEU A 248 17.79 -1.41 -7.21
CA LEU A 248 16.96 -2.35 -7.95
C LEU A 248 16.13 -1.62 -9.02
N PRO A 249 15.65 -2.33 -10.06
CA PRO A 249 14.83 -1.75 -11.11
C PRO A 249 13.36 -1.53 -10.65
N ILE A 250 13.16 -0.92 -9.48
CA ILE A 250 11.86 -0.49 -8.98
C ILE A 250 11.59 0.96 -9.32
N ASP A 251 10.32 1.33 -9.42
CA ASP A 251 9.88 2.64 -9.88
C ASP A 251 9.57 3.59 -8.74
N PHE A 252 9.10 3.06 -7.61
CA PHE A 252 8.84 3.88 -6.44
C PHE A 252 9.04 3.13 -5.12
N ILE A 253 9.32 3.90 -4.07
CA ILE A 253 9.22 3.49 -2.67
C ILE A 253 8.11 4.32 -2.03
N HIS A 254 7.13 3.65 -1.44
CA HIS A 254 6.01 4.28 -0.76
C HIS A 254 6.21 4.21 0.76
N LEU A 255 6.48 5.35 1.37
CA LEU A 255 6.63 5.48 2.82
C LEU A 255 5.25 5.56 3.48
N SER A 256 4.91 4.54 4.25
CA SER A 256 3.65 4.51 5.01
C SER A 256 3.89 5.01 6.41
N CYS A 257 3.75 6.31 6.60
CA CYS A 257 3.77 6.96 7.90
C CYS A 257 2.34 7.01 8.46
N TRP A 258 2.18 6.86 9.76
CA TRP A 258 0.89 7.13 10.40
C TRP A 258 0.54 8.62 10.29
N ASP A 259 1.57 9.44 10.48
CA ASP A 259 1.54 10.89 10.33
C ASP A 259 2.90 11.35 9.79
N VAL A 260 2.91 12.01 8.62
CA VAL A 260 4.12 12.48 7.94
C VAL A 260 4.78 13.69 8.63
N PHE A 261 4.11 14.29 9.60
CA PHE A 261 4.61 15.44 10.34
C PHE A 261 5.29 15.05 11.67
N LEU A 262 5.16 13.78 12.07
CA LEU A 262 5.83 13.28 13.27
C LEU A 262 7.30 12.97 12.99
N LYS A 263 8.09 13.13 14.06
CA LYS A 263 9.49 12.74 14.12
C LYS A 263 9.62 11.27 14.48
N SER A 264 10.83 10.72 14.34
CA SER A 264 11.14 9.39 14.86
C SER A 264 10.88 9.32 16.36
N LYS A 265 10.25 8.23 16.81
CA LYS A 265 10.05 7.94 18.22
C LYS A 265 11.33 7.48 18.94
N PHE A 266 12.35 7.09 18.15
CA PHE A 266 13.58 6.46 18.64
C PHE A 266 14.81 7.39 18.57
N LEU A 267 14.64 8.62 18.05
CA LEU A 267 15.71 9.62 17.92
C LEU A 267 15.31 10.89 18.68
N THR A 268 15.78 11.03 19.90
CA THR A 268 15.36 12.10 20.85
C THR A 268 15.68 13.52 20.39
N ASP A 269 16.80 13.72 19.71
CA ASP A 269 17.28 15.06 19.30
C ASP A 269 17.02 15.33 17.79
N GLU A 270 16.36 14.43 17.06
CA GLU A 270 16.11 14.57 15.65
C GLU A 270 14.95 15.56 15.40
N LYS A 271 15.20 16.59 14.60
CA LYS A 271 14.19 17.60 14.24
C LYS A 271 13.43 17.29 12.95
N ARG A 272 14.01 16.45 12.08
CA ARG A 272 13.43 16.08 10.80
C ARG A 272 12.33 15.05 10.97
N THR A 273 11.39 15.02 10.03
CA THR A 273 10.36 13.98 9.93
C THR A 273 10.96 12.69 9.36
N LEU A 274 10.23 11.56 9.50
CA LEU A 274 10.65 10.27 8.93
C LEU A 274 10.86 10.35 7.41
N THR A 275 9.97 11.08 6.70
CA THR A 275 10.10 11.31 5.26
C THR A 275 11.39 12.06 4.94
N GLN A 276 11.67 13.18 5.63
CA GLN A 276 12.90 13.96 5.41
C GLN A 276 14.17 13.13 5.63
N ILE A 277 14.24 12.39 6.73
CA ILE A 277 15.41 11.57 7.05
C ILE A 277 15.68 10.57 5.93
N ILE A 278 14.63 9.90 5.41
CA ILE A 278 14.77 8.91 4.35
C ILE A 278 15.14 9.56 3.03
N THR A 279 14.48 10.66 2.64
CA THR A 279 14.74 11.33 1.36
C THR A 279 16.12 11.99 1.30
N GLU A 280 16.67 12.41 2.43
CA GLU A 280 18.00 13.00 2.56
C GLU A 280 19.11 11.95 2.74
N SER A 281 18.76 10.66 3.02
CA SER A 281 19.76 9.62 3.30
C SER A 281 20.54 9.18 2.06
N TYR A 282 19.99 9.37 0.87
CA TYR A 282 20.64 8.95 -0.38
C TYR A 282 20.31 9.88 -1.54
N THR A 283 21.25 10.04 -2.45
CA THR A 283 21.01 10.55 -3.80
C THR A 283 20.42 9.45 -4.70
N ASN A 284 19.83 9.80 -5.83
CA ASN A 284 19.32 8.84 -6.83
C ASN A 284 18.30 7.85 -6.27
N LEU A 285 17.39 8.33 -5.43
CA LEU A 285 16.23 7.54 -4.98
C LEU A 285 15.26 7.34 -6.15
N PRO A 286 14.57 6.18 -6.23
CA PRO A 286 13.40 6.05 -7.09
C PRO A 286 12.33 7.08 -6.66
N THR A 287 11.20 7.14 -7.36
CA THR A 287 10.10 8.02 -6.96
C THR A 287 9.70 7.75 -5.52
N ILE A 288 9.64 8.77 -4.69
CA ILE A 288 9.19 8.65 -3.30
C ILE A 288 7.73 9.09 -3.18
N ILE A 289 6.87 8.16 -2.81
CA ILE A 289 5.51 8.42 -2.36
C ILE A 289 5.54 8.45 -0.83
N SER A 290 4.89 9.41 -0.19
CA SER A 290 4.73 9.38 1.27
C SER A 290 3.27 9.62 1.64
N THR A 291 2.78 8.84 2.63
CA THR A 291 1.38 8.85 3.07
C THR A 291 1.29 8.90 4.58
N GLY A 292 0.41 9.77 5.10
CA GLY A 292 0.06 9.82 6.52
C GLY A 292 -0.48 11.20 6.92
N ASN A 293 -1.74 11.27 7.32
CA ASN A 293 -2.39 12.45 7.92
C ASN A 293 -2.37 13.74 7.06
N VAL A 294 -2.25 13.64 5.75
CA VAL A 294 -2.35 14.76 4.82
C VAL A 294 -3.82 15.03 4.52
N TRP A 295 -4.27 16.27 4.74
CA TRP A 295 -5.64 16.72 4.52
C TRP A 295 -5.73 17.95 3.61
N SER A 296 -5.05 19.03 3.95
CA SER A 296 -5.10 20.32 3.28
C SER A 296 -4.02 20.47 2.21
N SER A 297 -4.17 21.51 1.38
CA SER A 297 -3.12 21.94 0.42
C SER A 297 -1.82 22.27 1.13
N LYS A 298 -1.89 22.90 2.31
CA LYS A 298 -0.72 23.22 3.12
C LYS A 298 0.00 21.95 3.60
N ASP A 299 -0.74 20.91 4.01
CA ASP A 299 -0.17 19.64 4.41
C ASP A 299 0.57 19.00 3.22
N ALA A 300 -0.06 18.98 2.06
CA ALA A 300 0.51 18.39 0.85
C ALA A 300 1.77 19.13 0.37
N GLU A 301 1.76 20.48 0.39
CA GLU A 301 2.96 21.27 0.08
C GLU A 301 4.10 21.02 1.08
N ASN A 302 3.77 20.91 2.36
CA ASN A 302 4.76 20.60 3.38
C ASN A 302 5.39 19.21 3.17
N LEU A 303 4.60 18.23 2.73
CA LEU A 303 5.13 16.90 2.43
C LEU A 303 6.05 16.91 1.20
N LEU A 304 5.75 17.71 0.16
CA LEU A 304 6.68 17.93 -0.96
C LEU A 304 8.00 18.58 -0.50
N LYS A 305 7.94 19.51 0.46
CA LYS A 305 9.15 20.11 1.04
C LYS A 305 10.00 19.14 1.86
N GLN A 306 9.40 18.06 2.36
CA GLN A 306 10.11 16.95 3.00
C GLN A 306 10.82 16.01 2.02
N GLY A 307 10.74 16.28 0.72
CA GLY A 307 11.39 15.50 -0.34
C GLY A 307 10.54 14.41 -0.97
N ALA A 308 9.26 14.28 -0.62
CA ALA A 308 8.37 13.39 -1.35
C ALA A 308 8.15 13.89 -2.79
N ASP A 309 8.14 12.97 -3.75
CA ASP A 309 7.84 13.27 -5.16
C ASP A 309 6.32 13.27 -5.40
N LEU A 310 5.61 12.34 -4.77
CA LEU A 310 4.16 12.13 -4.86
C LEU A 310 3.51 12.09 -3.47
N ILE A 311 2.29 12.61 -3.39
CA ILE A 311 1.52 12.73 -2.15
C ILE A 311 0.48 11.63 -2.09
N GLY A 312 0.68 10.67 -1.17
CA GLY A 312 -0.28 9.63 -0.89
C GLY A 312 -1.31 10.06 0.15
N VAL A 313 -2.58 9.80 -0.09
CA VAL A 313 -3.65 10.05 0.87
C VAL A 313 -4.59 8.87 1.01
N GLY A 314 -5.08 8.64 2.22
CA GLY A 314 -6.09 7.64 2.53
C GLY A 314 -7.35 8.30 3.09
N ARG A 315 -7.37 8.55 4.39
CA ARG A 315 -8.55 8.96 5.17
C ARG A 315 -9.32 10.15 4.57
N VAL A 316 -8.64 11.16 4.05
CA VAL A 316 -9.30 12.31 3.43
C VAL A 316 -10.09 11.92 2.18
N ALA A 317 -9.56 11.00 1.37
CA ALA A 317 -10.22 10.55 0.15
C ALA A 317 -11.46 9.66 0.40
N ILE A 318 -11.66 9.16 1.64
CA ILE A 318 -12.88 8.44 2.01
C ILE A 318 -14.08 9.38 1.94
N GLY A 319 -14.01 10.54 2.59
CA GLY A 319 -15.09 11.53 2.60
C GLY A 319 -15.05 12.55 1.45
N HIS A 320 -13.89 12.70 0.79
CA HIS A 320 -13.66 13.71 -0.24
C HIS A 320 -13.10 13.08 -1.54
N PRO A 321 -13.95 12.43 -2.36
CA PRO A 321 -13.51 11.78 -3.60
C PRO A 321 -12.81 12.73 -4.58
N TYR A 322 -13.18 14.01 -4.59
CA TYR A 322 -12.61 15.06 -5.46
C TYR A 322 -11.45 15.85 -4.83
N TRP A 323 -10.81 15.29 -3.81
CA TRP A 323 -9.68 15.93 -3.13
C TRP A 323 -8.56 16.31 -4.09
N ALA A 324 -8.20 15.44 -5.01
CA ALA A 324 -7.08 15.64 -5.93
C ALA A 324 -7.28 16.82 -6.89
N THR A 325 -8.50 17.10 -7.30
CA THR A 325 -8.83 18.29 -8.12
C THR A 325 -8.79 19.57 -7.27
N LYS A 326 -9.32 19.50 -6.05
CA LYS A 326 -9.43 20.67 -5.16
C LYS A 326 -8.10 21.11 -4.55
N ILE A 327 -7.12 20.18 -4.46
CA ILE A 327 -5.82 20.46 -3.84
C ILE A 327 -4.98 21.50 -4.61
N SER A 328 -5.37 21.85 -5.84
CA SER A 328 -4.76 22.95 -6.60
C SER A 328 -5.05 24.32 -5.99
N ASP A 329 -6.15 24.49 -5.27
CA ASP A 329 -6.43 25.67 -4.47
C ASP A 329 -5.57 25.65 -3.20
N LEU A 330 -4.68 26.63 -3.05
CA LEU A 330 -3.73 26.73 -1.94
C LEU A 330 -4.42 26.89 -0.57
N ASN A 331 -5.67 27.32 -0.55
CA ASN A 331 -6.47 27.51 0.67
C ASN A 331 -7.38 26.31 0.98
N TYR A 332 -7.36 25.27 0.13
CA TYR A 332 -8.23 24.12 0.33
C TYR A 332 -7.88 23.39 1.63
N ASN A 333 -8.87 23.34 2.53
CA ASN A 333 -8.82 22.65 3.81
C ASN A 333 -10.15 21.93 4.02
N PRO A 334 -10.26 20.65 3.64
CA PRO A 334 -11.53 19.91 3.69
C PRO A 334 -11.98 19.63 5.11
N GLN A 335 -13.28 19.41 5.27
CA GLN A 335 -13.87 18.93 6.52
C GLN A 335 -13.14 17.66 6.98
N ARG A 336 -12.80 17.61 8.25
CA ARG A 336 -12.31 16.39 8.92
C ARG A 336 -13.47 15.58 9.48
N PRO A 337 -13.30 14.29 9.80
CA PRO A 337 -14.31 13.52 10.51
C PRO A 337 -14.77 14.23 11.80
N PRO A 338 -16.03 13.98 12.25
CA PRO A 338 -16.91 12.93 11.75
C PRO A 338 -17.63 13.28 10.44
N PHE A 339 -17.94 12.25 9.64
CA PHE A 339 -18.78 12.34 8.47
C PHE A 339 -20.15 11.73 8.74
N THR A 340 -21.21 12.30 8.18
CA THR A 340 -22.55 11.69 8.24
C THR A 340 -22.61 10.49 7.28
N VAL A 341 -23.53 9.56 7.55
CA VAL A 341 -23.80 8.42 6.65
C VAL A 341 -24.18 8.94 5.26
N SER A 342 -24.97 10.01 5.16
CA SER A 342 -25.33 10.63 3.88
C SER A 342 -24.11 11.15 3.10
N GLN A 343 -23.18 11.84 3.77
CA GLN A 343 -21.93 12.29 3.13
C GLN A 343 -21.12 11.12 2.58
N LEU A 344 -21.00 10.02 3.33
CA LEU A 344 -20.24 8.84 2.91
C LEU A 344 -20.92 8.10 1.75
N LYS A 345 -22.25 7.98 1.75
CA LYS A 345 -23.03 7.45 0.60
C LYS A 345 -22.81 8.29 -0.66
N ASN A 346 -22.86 9.63 -0.54
CA ASN A 346 -22.56 10.54 -1.64
C ASN A 346 -21.11 10.37 -2.15
N ALA A 347 -20.18 10.05 -1.26
CA ALA A 347 -18.81 9.69 -1.59
C ALA A 347 -18.66 8.25 -2.12
N LYS A 348 -19.78 7.57 -2.45
CA LYS A 348 -19.84 6.21 -3.03
C LYS A 348 -19.33 5.09 -2.10
N LEU A 349 -19.44 5.26 -0.78
CA LEU A 349 -19.28 4.13 0.13
C LEU A 349 -20.60 3.34 0.16
N ASN A 350 -20.51 2.01 0.11
CA ASN A 350 -21.65 1.14 0.40
C ASN A 350 -21.80 0.92 1.93
N GLU A 351 -22.88 0.24 2.33
CA GLU A 351 -23.18 -0.01 3.75
C GLU A 351 -22.06 -0.78 4.47
N THR A 352 -21.43 -1.75 3.79
CA THR A 352 -20.33 -2.53 4.35
C THR A 352 -19.13 -1.66 4.69
N PHE A 353 -18.74 -0.76 3.78
CA PHE A 353 -17.61 0.13 4.03
C PHE A 353 -17.96 1.19 5.09
N ILE A 354 -19.18 1.74 5.08
CA ILE A 354 -19.63 2.65 6.13
C ILE A 354 -19.60 1.95 7.50
N SER A 355 -20.10 0.72 7.59
CA SER A 355 -20.05 -0.09 8.82
C SER A 355 -18.61 -0.33 9.28
N TYR A 356 -17.71 -0.67 8.35
CA TYR A 356 -16.28 -0.81 8.66
C TYR A 356 -15.69 0.49 9.21
N MET A 357 -16.07 1.66 8.68
CA MET A 357 -15.56 2.95 9.14
C MET A 357 -16.08 3.35 10.53
N LYS A 358 -17.19 2.78 10.99
CA LYS A 358 -17.68 2.97 12.37
C LYS A 358 -16.74 2.40 13.44
N ASN A 359 -15.84 1.46 13.07
CA ASN A 359 -14.79 0.94 13.96
C ASN A 359 -13.72 1.99 14.32
N TRP A 360 -13.67 3.10 13.57
CA TRP A 360 -12.75 4.19 13.83
C TRP A 360 -13.44 5.28 14.65
N LYS A 361 -12.94 5.49 15.87
CA LYS A 361 -13.53 6.47 16.81
C LYS A 361 -13.74 7.82 16.12
N ASN A 362 -14.97 8.33 16.21
CA ASN A 362 -15.37 9.63 15.66
C ASN A 362 -15.18 9.76 14.13
N PHE A 363 -15.21 8.68 13.36
CA PHE A 363 -15.15 8.80 11.90
C PHE A 363 -16.54 8.95 11.27
N VAL A 364 -17.53 8.26 11.80
CA VAL A 364 -18.91 8.28 11.30
C VAL A 364 -19.86 8.76 12.39
N VAL A 365 -20.83 9.62 12.03
CA VAL A 365 -21.97 10.00 12.85
C VAL A 365 -23.27 9.61 12.17
N GLU A 366 -24.27 9.25 12.95
CA GLU A 366 -25.56 8.70 12.47
C GLU A 366 -26.60 9.75 12.07
N LYS A 367 -26.24 11.00 11.95
CA LYS A 367 -27.20 12.06 11.55
C LYS A 367 -27.21 12.26 10.05
#